data_08dcefa43749e963a2db1e2515bf7103
#
_entry.id   08dcefa43749e963a2db1e2515bf7103
#
_cell.length_a   1.000
_cell.length_b   1.000
_cell.length_c   1.000
_cell.angle_alpha   90.00
_cell.angle_beta   90.00
_cell.angle_gamma   90.00
#
_symmetry.space_group_name_H-M   'P 1'
#
loop_
_entity.id
_entity.type
_entity.pdbx_description
1 polymer ?
#
loop_
_entity_poly.entity_id
_entity_poly.type
_entity_poly.pdbx_seq_one_letter_code
_entity_poly.pdbx_strand_id
1 'polypeptide(L)'
;MKIRAITLLLAVVAIVAALVAPAHARQATAAVELQPPVERPVLGNYVGEPGIAPEMLTAGFLTGHPDVRWRREGLHSYSRQEYDIALDQFLRAARYGDKPAQAMLAEMYWKGTGVARDRPRGYAWMDIAAERRFPNFLILRERYWSSLDARERRQAVDIGRPLMDEYGDASAGPRLAKVLRRNQHVSTGSRLGFVGHIDNDRPGLFARNKGMAPGTGPLASLGIHVSADDYYAAQNWDVARYWQRQAQAWGAPPPRGNVHVGDLVPLDPASAGLEAPSDDPGR
;
A
#
# COMPACT_ATOMS: atom_id res chain seq x y z
N MET A 1 -48.16 -27.72 -64.48
CA MET A 1 -46.85 -27.04 -64.55
C MET A 1 -46.82 -25.62 -63.89
N LYS A 2 -47.96 -25.02 -63.53
CA LYS A 2 -47.98 -23.64 -62.98
C LYS A 2 -47.76 -23.52 -61.48
N ILE A 3 -47.93 -24.56 -60.65
CA ILE A 3 -47.82 -24.52 -59.18
C ILE A 3 -46.34 -24.60 -58.70
N ARG A 4 -45.46 -25.27 -59.50
CA ARG A 4 -44.04 -25.40 -59.13
C ARG A 4 -43.21 -24.12 -59.35
N ALA A 5 -43.65 -23.24 -60.21
CA ALA A 5 -42.97 -21.96 -60.46
C ALA A 5 -43.24 -20.91 -59.40
N ILE A 6 -44.40 -20.94 -58.76
CA ILE A 6 -44.77 -19.98 -57.68
C ILE A 6 -44.04 -20.29 -56.42
N THR A 7 -43.86 -21.59 -56.09
CA THR A 7 -43.10 -22.00 -54.89
C THR A 7 -41.60 -21.68 -55.00
N LEU A 8 -41.02 -21.72 -56.18
CA LEU A 8 -39.60 -21.36 -56.35
C LEU A 8 -39.39 -19.85 -56.26
N LEU A 9 -40.35 -19.04 -56.72
CA LEU A 9 -40.27 -17.59 -56.65
C LEU A 9 -40.39 -17.07 -55.23
N LEU A 10 -41.24 -17.66 -54.44
CA LEU A 10 -41.36 -17.31 -52.98
C LEU A 10 -40.12 -17.70 -52.16
N ALA A 11 -39.45 -18.79 -52.51
CA ALA A 11 -38.21 -19.21 -51.87
C ALA A 11 -37.04 -18.25 -52.17
N VAL A 12 -36.94 -17.74 -53.41
CA VAL A 12 -35.90 -16.79 -53.81
C VAL A 12 -36.13 -15.42 -53.17
N VAL A 13 -37.37 -14.96 -53.01
CA VAL A 13 -37.69 -13.70 -52.33
C VAL A 13 -37.38 -13.78 -50.83
N ALA A 14 -37.61 -14.93 -50.19
CA ALA A 14 -37.27 -15.14 -48.80
C ALA A 14 -35.74 -15.14 -48.55
N ILE A 15 -34.95 -15.67 -49.48
CA ILE A 15 -33.48 -15.69 -49.38
C ILE A 15 -32.88 -14.27 -49.59
N VAL A 16 -33.46 -13.48 -50.52
CA VAL A 16 -32.99 -12.10 -50.76
C VAL A 16 -33.37 -11.17 -49.59
N ALA A 17 -34.53 -11.39 -48.95
CA ALA A 17 -34.92 -10.62 -47.76
C ALA A 17 -34.02 -10.89 -46.53
N ALA A 18 -33.43 -12.08 -46.44
CA ALA A 18 -32.49 -12.42 -45.36
C ALA A 18 -31.08 -11.83 -45.56
N LEU A 19 -30.73 -11.41 -46.80
CA LEU A 19 -29.42 -10.84 -47.13
C LEU A 19 -29.37 -9.30 -47.05
N VAL A 20 -30.51 -8.63 -46.92
CA VAL A 20 -30.62 -7.16 -46.83
C VAL A 20 -31.05 -6.69 -45.44
N ALA A 21 -30.76 -7.44 -44.40
CA ALA A 21 -30.87 -6.90 -43.07
C ALA A 21 -29.82 -5.78 -42.88
N PRO A 22 -30.22 -4.56 -42.50
CA PRO A 22 -29.30 -3.43 -42.42
C PRO A 22 -28.16 -3.73 -41.46
N ALA A 23 -26.94 -3.54 -41.95
CA ALA A 23 -25.70 -3.75 -41.18
C ALA A 23 -25.65 -2.97 -39.84
N HIS A 24 -26.59 -2.05 -39.65
CA HIS A 24 -26.72 -1.23 -38.43
C HIS A 24 -27.29 -2.01 -37.24
N ALA A 25 -27.93 -3.16 -37.42
CA ALA A 25 -28.44 -3.97 -36.29
C ALA A 25 -27.39 -4.90 -35.70
N ARG A 26 -26.21 -5.04 -36.30
CA ARG A 26 -25.11 -5.88 -35.78
C ARG A 26 -24.07 -5.13 -34.96
N GLN A 27 -24.20 -3.79 -34.84
CA GLN A 27 -23.26 -2.98 -34.01
C GLN A 27 -23.74 -2.69 -32.59
N ALA A 28 -24.90 -3.18 -32.20
CA ALA A 28 -25.51 -2.79 -30.93
C ALA A 28 -25.29 -3.76 -29.75
N THR A 29 -24.45 -4.79 -29.89
CA THR A 29 -24.12 -5.68 -28.73
C THR A 29 -22.69 -6.20 -28.81
N ALA A 30 -21.72 -5.38 -29.19
CA ALA A 30 -20.41 -5.53 -28.63
C ALA A 30 -20.56 -4.99 -27.18
N ALA A 31 -21.01 -5.85 -26.27
CA ALA A 31 -20.73 -5.64 -24.87
C ALA A 31 -19.23 -5.34 -24.82
N VAL A 32 -18.88 -4.12 -24.45
CA VAL A 32 -17.53 -3.80 -24.02
C VAL A 32 -17.33 -4.75 -22.87
N GLU A 33 -16.71 -5.89 -23.14
CA GLU A 33 -16.17 -6.78 -22.13
C GLU A 33 -15.11 -5.92 -21.45
N LEU A 34 -15.55 -5.21 -20.40
CA LEU A 34 -14.67 -4.51 -19.49
C LEU A 34 -13.71 -5.61 -19.00
N GLN A 35 -12.54 -5.68 -19.65
CA GLN A 35 -11.46 -6.48 -19.14
C GLN A 35 -11.37 -6.14 -17.64
N PRO A 36 -11.42 -7.15 -16.75
CA PRO A 36 -11.29 -6.86 -15.34
C PRO A 36 -10.05 -5.98 -15.22
N PRO A 37 -10.15 -4.85 -14.48
CA PRO A 37 -9.03 -3.92 -14.38
C PRO A 37 -7.81 -4.76 -14.02
N VAL A 38 -6.75 -4.67 -14.85
CA VAL A 38 -5.49 -5.35 -14.57
C VAL A 38 -5.14 -4.94 -13.16
N GLU A 39 -5.31 -5.87 -12.22
CA GLU A 39 -5.05 -5.61 -10.81
C GLU A 39 -3.56 -5.32 -10.69
N ARG A 40 -3.22 -4.04 -10.66
CA ARG A 40 -1.84 -3.62 -10.40
C ARG A 40 -1.45 -4.18 -9.04
N PRO A 41 -0.22 -4.70 -8.89
CA PRO A 41 0.28 -5.09 -7.58
C PRO A 41 0.08 -3.97 -6.57
N VAL A 42 -0.18 -4.29 -5.31
CA VAL A 42 -0.42 -3.33 -4.21
C VAL A 42 0.61 -2.21 -4.21
N LEU A 43 1.86 -2.55 -4.45
CA LEU A 43 2.95 -1.56 -4.53
C LEU A 43 3.20 -1.05 -5.97
N GLY A 44 2.49 -1.57 -6.99
CA GLY A 44 2.62 -1.13 -8.38
C GLY A 44 4.07 -1.21 -8.88
N ASN A 45 4.49 -0.20 -9.66
CA ASN A 45 5.88 -0.02 -10.06
C ASN A 45 6.65 0.70 -8.95
N TYR A 46 6.72 0.09 -7.77
CA TYR A 46 7.40 0.65 -6.63
C TYR A 46 8.91 0.76 -6.92
N VAL A 47 9.35 1.97 -7.20
CA VAL A 47 10.77 2.28 -7.43
C VAL A 47 11.26 3.17 -6.30
N GLY A 48 12.21 2.65 -5.53
CA GLY A 48 12.81 3.40 -4.43
C GLY A 48 12.10 3.23 -3.08
N GLU A 49 12.49 4.04 -2.12
CA GLU A 49 11.96 4.04 -0.75
C GLU A 49 11.37 5.42 -0.47
N PRO A 50 10.04 5.61 -0.59
CA PRO A 50 9.44 6.92 -0.34
C PRO A 50 9.85 7.48 1.02
N GLY A 51 10.31 8.73 1.02
CA GLY A 51 10.79 9.41 2.21
C GLY A 51 12.20 9.01 2.68
N ILE A 52 12.91 8.13 1.96
CA ILE A 52 14.32 7.79 2.24
C ILE A 52 15.13 8.08 0.99
N ALA A 53 16.12 8.95 1.10
CA ALA A 53 16.99 9.26 -0.02
C ALA A 53 17.80 8.01 -0.42
N PRO A 54 17.95 7.74 -1.73
CA PRO A 54 18.61 6.51 -2.20
C PRO A 54 20.03 6.34 -1.64
N GLU A 55 20.75 7.42 -1.44
CA GLU A 55 22.10 7.46 -0.85
C GLU A 55 22.13 7.04 0.62
N MET A 56 20.99 7.14 1.32
CA MET A 56 20.85 6.69 2.70
C MET A 56 20.77 5.16 2.82
N LEU A 57 20.44 4.44 1.76
CA LEU A 57 20.18 3.00 1.78
C LEU A 57 21.48 2.19 1.86
N THR A 58 22.34 2.52 2.80
CA THR A 58 23.59 1.82 3.09
C THR A 58 23.37 0.56 3.91
N ALA A 59 24.37 -0.34 3.96
CA ALA A 59 24.31 -1.52 4.82
C ALA A 59 24.13 -1.16 6.31
N GLY A 60 24.80 -0.09 6.77
CA GLY A 60 24.66 0.43 8.13
C GLY A 60 23.26 0.93 8.43
N PHE A 61 22.70 1.73 7.53
CA PHE A 61 21.33 2.21 7.65
C PHE A 61 20.32 1.07 7.68
N LEU A 62 20.42 0.14 6.75
CA LEU A 62 19.51 -1.01 6.65
C LEU A 62 19.62 -1.97 7.85
N THR A 63 20.77 -2.03 8.51
CA THR A 63 20.93 -2.76 9.77
C THR A 63 20.10 -2.11 10.88
N GLY A 64 20.06 -0.79 10.92
CA GLY A 64 19.24 0.00 11.86
C GLY A 64 17.74 0.02 11.51
N HIS A 65 17.39 -0.25 10.25
CA HIS A 65 16.02 -0.17 9.72
C HIS A 65 15.56 -1.53 9.20
N PRO A 66 15.29 -2.49 10.09
CA PRO A 66 14.90 -3.85 9.70
C PRO A 66 13.56 -3.91 8.96
N ASP A 67 12.68 -2.94 9.16
CA ASP A 67 11.46 -2.72 8.40
C ASP A 67 11.75 -2.58 6.90
N VAL A 68 12.56 -1.61 6.52
CA VAL A 68 12.97 -1.37 5.12
C VAL A 68 13.80 -2.52 4.57
N ARG A 69 14.77 -3.00 5.35
CA ARG A 69 15.65 -4.08 4.93
C ARG A 69 14.85 -5.31 4.52
N TRP A 70 14.01 -5.84 5.42
CA TRP A 70 13.25 -7.05 5.17
C TRP A 70 12.20 -6.87 4.07
N ARG A 71 11.57 -5.67 3.96
CA ARG A 71 10.70 -5.38 2.82
C ARG A 71 11.45 -5.47 1.50
N ARG A 72 12.62 -4.86 1.38
CA ARG A 72 13.43 -4.88 0.15
C ARG A 72 13.83 -6.30 -0.23
N GLU A 73 14.28 -7.08 0.73
CA GLU A 73 14.59 -8.50 0.51
C GLU A 73 13.33 -9.26 0.07
N GLY A 74 12.18 -9.02 0.71
CA GLY A 74 10.89 -9.62 0.35
C GLY A 74 10.43 -9.27 -1.07
N LEU A 75 10.56 -8.02 -1.48
CA LEU A 75 10.25 -7.60 -2.85
C LEU A 75 11.18 -8.25 -3.87
N HIS A 76 12.47 -8.41 -3.54
CA HIS A 76 13.41 -9.11 -4.39
C HIS A 76 13.04 -10.58 -4.57
N SER A 77 12.78 -11.30 -3.48
CA SER A 77 12.35 -12.72 -3.53
C SER A 77 11.02 -12.87 -4.24
N TYR A 78 10.06 -11.94 -3.99
CA TYR A 78 8.76 -11.94 -4.67
C TYR A 78 8.89 -11.78 -6.19
N SER A 79 9.79 -10.89 -6.65
CA SER A 79 10.05 -10.68 -8.08
C SER A 79 10.67 -11.90 -8.77
N ARG A 80 11.34 -12.75 -7.99
CA ARG A 80 11.92 -14.03 -8.45
C ARG A 80 10.93 -15.20 -8.29
N GLN A 81 9.70 -14.94 -7.84
CA GLN A 81 8.69 -15.95 -7.55
C GLN A 81 9.07 -16.91 -6.42
N GLU A 82 10.02 -16.55 -5.58
CA GLU A 82 10.40 -17.25 -4.35
C GLU A 82 9.44 -16.85 -3.22
N TYR A 83 8.17 -17.22 -3.37
CA TYR A 83 7.08 -16.65 -2.57
C TYR A 83 7.09 -17.06 -1.10
N ASP A 84 7.57 -18.25 -0.77
CA ASP A 84 7.77 -18.74 0.59
C ASP A 84 8.81 -17.90 1.34
N ILE A 85 9.93 -17.60 0.67
CA ILE A 85 11.00 -16.72 1.19
C ILE A 85 10.46 -15.29 1.33
N ALA A 86 9.76 -14.79 0.31
CA ALA A 86 9.17 -13.45 0.34
C ALA A 86 8.17 -13.29 1.50
N LEU A 87 7.34 -14.31 1.76
CA LEU A 87 6.38 -14.31 2.86
C LEU A 87 7.08 -14.13 4.23
N ASP A 88 8.12 -14.92 4.50
CA ASP A 88 8.90 -14.82 5.74
C ASP A 88 9.55 -13.43 5.88
N GLN A 89 10.12 -12.91 4.81
CA GLN A 89 10.76 -11.59 4.79
C GLN A 89 9.74 -10.46 5.02
N PHE A 90 8.56 -10.52 4.40
CA PHE A 90 7.49 -9.55 4.68
C PHE A 90 6.95 -9.66 6.11
N LEU A 91 6.82 -10.86 6.68
CA LEU A 91 6.44 -11.04 8.08
C LEU A 91 7.47 -10.40 9.02
N ARG A 92 8.76 -10.55 8.73
CA ARG A 92 9.84 -9.89 9.49
C ARG A 92 9.75 -8.37 9.41
N ALA A 93 9.50 -7.80 8.23
CA ALA A 93 9.29 -6.37 8.05
C ALA A 93 8.06 -5.88 8.82
N ALA A 94 6.94 -6.62 8.71
CA ALA A 94 5.68 -6.32 9.35
C ALA A 94 5.78 -6.21 10.88
N ARG A 95 6.66 -7.01 11.52
CA ARG A 95 6.91 -6.93 12.97
C ARG A 95 7.45 -5.58 13.44
N TYR A 96 8.06 -4.81 12.53
CA TYR A 96 8.55 -3.46 12.78
C TYR A 96 7.63 -2.37 12.24
N GLY A 97 6.39 -2.74 11.91
CA GLY A 97 5.36 -1.81 11.47
C GLY A 97 5.54 -1.31 10.04
N ASP A 98 6.17 -2.08 9.18
CA ASP A 98 6.30 -1.74 7.76
C ASP A 98 4.96 -1.92 7.04
N LYS A 99 4.26 -0.81 6.80
CA LYS A 99 2.92 -0.83 6.18
C LYS A 99 2.92 -1.37 4.75
N PRO A 100 3.91 -1.07 3.89
CA PRO A 100 4.00 -1.70 2.58
C PRO A 100 4.17 -3.21 2.63
N ALA A 101 4.98 -3.74 3.56
CA ALA A 101 5.12 -5.20 3.71
C ALA A 101 3.82 -5.84 4.22
N GLN A 102 3.11 -5.18 5.15
CA GLN A 102 1.78 -5.63 5.60
C GLN A 102 0.78 -5.67 4.44
N ALA A 103 0.84 -4.69 3.53
CA ALA A 103 0.01 -4.67 2.33
C ALA A 103 0.38 -5.79 1.33
N MET A 104 1.66 -6.14 1.22
CA MET A 104 2.09 -7.29 0.42
C MET A 104 1.60 -8.61 0.99
N LEU A 105 1.65 -8.80 2.31
CA LEU A 105 1.05 -9.95 2.99
C LEU A 105 -0.45 -10.04 2.71
N ALA A 106 -1.15 -8.90 2.79
CA ALA A 106 -2.57 -8.82 2.46
C ALA A 106 -2.85 -9.31 1.04
N GLU A 107 -2.07 -8.86 0.06
CA GLU A 107 -2.21 -9.27 -1.33
C GLU A 107 -1.93 -10.75 -1.54
N MET A 108 -0.87 -11.29 -0.92
CA MET A 108 -0.50 -12.71 -1.01
C MET A 108 -1.63 -13.60 -0.50
N TYR A 109 -2.22 -13.31 0.67
CA TYR A 109 -3.36 -14.07 1.19
C TYR A 109 -4.63 -13.85 0.38
N TRP A 110 -4.88 -12.63 -0.10
CA TRP A 110 -6.08 -12.31 -0.90
C TRP A 110 -6.10 -13.05 -2.23
N LYS A 111 -4.95 -13.12 -2.91
CA LYS A 111 -4.81 -13.78 -4.22
C LYS A 111 -4.45 -15.27 -4.12
N GLY A 112 -3.86 -15.70 -3.02
CA GLY A 112 -3.30 -17.04 -2.89
C GLY A 112 -1.93 -17.15 -3.55
N THR A 113 -1.13 -16.09 -3.53
CA THR A 113 0.22 -16.07 -4.13
C THR A 113 1.23 -16.60 -3.13
N GLY A 114 1.75 -17.81 -3.38
CA GLY A 114 2.71 -18.48 -2.49
C GLY A 114 2.12 -19.00 -1.17
N VAL A 115 0.83 -18.80 -0.94
CA VAL A 115 0.08 -19.28 0.22
C VAL A 115 -1.31 -19.71 -0.21
N ALA A 116 -1.98 -20.54 0.59
CA ALA A 116 -3.39 -20.83 0.37
C ALA A 116 -4.21 -19.53 0.43
N ARG A 117 -5.13 -19.37 -0.52
CA ARG A 117 -6.00 -18.20 -0.56
C ARG A 117 -6.85 -18.11 0.70
N ASP A 118 -6.75 -16.98 1.41
CA ASP A 118 -7.49 -16.68 2.64
C ASP A 118 -7.90 -15.20 2.61
N ARG A 119 -9.09 -14.92 2.03
CA ARG A 119 -9.60 -13.55 1.88
C ARG A 119 -9.84 -12.84 3.20
N PRO A 120 -10.42 -13.49 4.23
CA PRO A 120 -10.51 -12.91 5.57
C PRO A 120 -9.17 -12.45 6.14
N ARG A 121 -8.14 -13.29 6.05
CA ARG A 121 -6.78 -12.95 6.48
C ARG A 121 -6.15 -11.85 5.62
N GLY A 122 -6.39 -11.90 4.30
CA GLY A 122 -5.96 -10.84 3.38
C GLY A 122 -6.53 -9.47 3.77
N TYR A 123 -7.83 -9.41 4.12
CA TYR A 123 -8.44 -8.20 4.63
C TYR A 123 -7.82 -7.76 5.97
N ALA A 124 -7.64 -8.68 6.92
CA ALA A 124 -7.06 -8.37 8.23
C ALA A 124 -5.66 -7.73 8.12
N TRP A 125 -4.81 -8.25 7.23
CA TRP A 125 -3.51 -7.64 6.93
C TRP A 125 -3.63 -6.26 6.27
N MET A 126 -4.60 -6.07 5.36
CA MET A 126 -4.81 -4.77 4.71
C MET A 126 -5.35 -3.73 5.70
N ASP A 127 -6.15 -4.13 6.68
CA ASP A 127 -6.64 -3.24 7.74
C ASP A 127 -5.48 -2.72 8.59
N ILE A 128 -4.53 -3.57 8.98
CA ILE A 128 -3.32 -3.16 9.69
C ILE A 128 -2.43 -2.25 8.80
N ALA A 129 -2.29 -2.57 7.52
CA ALA A 129 -1.53 -1.75 6.59
C ALA A 129 -2.13 -0.34 6.46
N ALA A 130 -3.46 -0.22 6.54
CA ALA A 130 -4.19 1.03 6.44
C ALA A 130 -4.17 1.90 7.72
N GLU A 131 -3.60 1.41 8.84
CA GLU A 131 -3.58 2.10 10.14
C GLU A 131 -2.98 3.51 10.06
N ARG A 132 -1.92 3.72 9.26
CA ARG A 132 -1.30 5.04 9.01
C ARG A 132 -1.99 5.83 7.90
N ARG A 133 -3.15 5.37 7.41
CA ARG A 133 -4.01 6.08 6.47
C ARG A 133 -3.35 6.40 5.13
N PHE A 134 -2.47 5.53 4.64
CA PHE A 134 -1.96 5.65 3.28
C PHE A 134 -3.11 5.49 2.28
N PRO A 135 -3.35 6.46 1.37
CA PRO A 135 -4.55 6.51 0.55
C PRO A 135 -4.82 5.22 -0.23
N ASN A 136 -3.77 4.64 -0.82
CA ASN A 136 -3.90 3.41 -1.60
C ASN A 136 -4.32 2.21 -0.73
N PHE A 137 -3.82 2.11 0.51
CA PHE A 137 -4.17 1.01 1.41
C PHE A 137 -5.58 1.18 1.98
N LEU A 138 -6.04 2.41 2.22
CA LEU A 138 -7.42 2.68 2.58
C LEU A 138 -8.38 2.24 1.46
N ILE A 139 -8.09 2.60 0.20
CA ILE A 139 -8.90 2.21 -0.96
C ILE A 139 -8.95 0.67 -1.08
N LEU A 140 -7.81 0.00 -0.93
CA LEU A 140 -7.75 -1.46 -1.01
C LEU A 140 -8.48 -2.13 0.16
N ARG A 141 -8.36 -1.62 1.37
CA ARG A 141 -9.11 -2.10 2.54
C ARG A 141 -10.61 -2.07 2.29
N GLU A 142 -11.15 -0.93 1.82
CA GLU A 142 -12.58 -0.80 1.53
C GLU A 142 -13.02 -1.74 0.39
N ARG A 143 -12.20 -1.89 -0.64
CA ARG A 143 -12.46 -2.84 -1.73
C ARG A 143 -12.49 -4.28 -1.23
N TYR A 144 -11.53 -4.68 -0.40
CA TYR A 144 -11.50 -6.02 0.19
C TYR A 144 -12.74 -6.24 1.05
N TRP A 145 -13.07 -5.28 1.95
CA TRP A 145 -14.25 -5.38 2.81
C TRP A 145 -15.54 -5.51 2.03
N SER A 146 -15.74 -4.70 0.99
CA SER A 146 -16.93 -4.76 0.15
C SER A 146 -17.08 -6.10 -0.59
N SER A 147 -15.97 -6.76 -0.88
CA SER A 147 -15.93 -8.04 -1.60
C SER A 147 -16.14 -9.26 -0.69
N LEU A 148 -16.02 -9.11 0.65
CA LEU A 148 -16.25 -10.18 1.62
C LEU A 148 -17.74 -10.40 1.88
N ASP A 149 -18.16 -11.66 2.00
CA ASP A 149 -19.48 -12.00 2.51
C ASP A 149 -19.59 -11.82 4.04
N ALA A 150 -20.79 -11.98 4.60
CA ALA A 150 -21.05 -11.78 6.02
C ALA A 150 -20.28 -12.76 6.93
N ARG A 151 -20.00 -13.97 6.48
CA ARG A 151 -19.21 -14.99 7.21
C ARG A 151 -17.74 -14.60 7.17
N GLU A 152 -17.22 -14.31 5.98
CA GLU A 152 -15.84 -13.89 5.77
C GLU A 152 -15.50 -12.62 6.59
N ARG A 153 -16.44 -11.65 6.67
CA ARG A 153 -16.26 -10.43 7.50
C ARG A 153 -16.10 -10.75 8.97
N ARG A 154 -16.92 -11.67 9.52
CA ARG A 154 -16.75 -12.12 10.91
C ARG A 154 -15.39 -12.77 11.13
N GLN A 155 -15.00 -13.70 10.24
CA GLN A 155 -13.69 -14.34 10.30
C GLN A 155 -12.54 -13.30 10.21
N ALA A 156 -12.67 -12.30 9.35
CA ALA A 156 -11.67 -11.24 9.20
C ALA A 156 -11.48 -10.44 10.49
N VAL A 157 -12.55 -10.12 11.21
CA VAL A 157 -12.49 -9.43 12.51
C VAL A 157 -11.82 -10.30 13.56
N ASP A 158 -12.17 -11.60 13.61
CA ASP A 158 -11.58 -12.53 14.59
C ASP A 158 -10.08 -12.77 14.35
N ILE A 159 -9.66 -12.88 13.08
CA ILE A 159 -8.26 -12.97 12.68
C ILE A 159 -7.53 -11.63 12.91
N GLY A 160 -8.20 -10.51 12.67
CA GLY A 160 -7.60 -9.18 12.72
C GLY A 160 -7.17 -8.75 14.13
N ARG A 161 -7.91 -9.13 15.16
CA ARG A 161 -7.59 -8.76 16.56
C ARG A 161 -6.19 -9.20 16.98
N PRO A 162 -5.83 -10.50 16.98
CA PRO A 162 -4.50 -10.93 17.37
C PRO A 162 -3.40 -10.41 16.43
N LEU A 163 -3.69 -10.23 15.14
CA LEU A 163 -2.74 -9.64 14.21
C LEU A 163 -2.47 -8.17 14.54
N MET A 164 -3.51 -7.38 14.89
CA MET A 164 -3.36 -5.99 15.30
C MET A 164 -2.56 -5.88 16.60
N ASP A 165 -2.80 -6.77 17.56
CA ASP A 165 -2.06 -6.81 18.81
C ASP A 165 -0.56 -7.11 18.60
N GLU A 166 -0.21 -7.92 17.59
CA GLU A 166 1.18 -8.26 17.33
C GLU A 166 1.86 -7.28 16.35
N TYR A 167 1.19 -6.86 15.27
CA TYR A 167 1.79 -6.13 14.14
C TYR A 167 1.32 -4.68 14.01
N GLY A 168 0.35 -4.25 14.81
CA GLY A 168 -0.11 -2.85 14.84
C GLY A 168 0.97 -1.91 15.38
N ASP A 169 0.81 -0.62 15.13
CA ASP A 169 1.79 0.41 15.49
C ASP A 169 2.08 0.48 16.99
N ALA A 170 1.09 0.19 17.83
CA ALA A 170 1.25 0.15 19.28
C ALA A 170 2.32 -0.86 19.74
N SER A 171 2.41 -2.00 19.07
CA SER A 171 3.37 -3.06 19.39
C SER A 171 4.64 -2.97 18.55
N ALA A 172 4.54 -2.60 17.28
CA ALA A 172 5.67 -2.49 16.36
C ALA A 172 6.57 -1.29 16.69
N GLY A 173 5.98 -0.16 17.11
CA GLY A 173 6.71 1.07 17.43
C GLY A 173 7.80 0.90 18.48
N PRO A 174 7.50 0.37 19.66
CA PRO A 174 8.52 0.08 20.68
C PRO A 174 9.62 -0.86 20.20
N ARG A 175 9.28 -1.87 19.37
CA ARG A 175 10.27 -2.80 18.81
C ARG A 175 11.21 -2.07 17.86
N LEU A 176 10.68 -1.29 16.93
CA LEU A 176 11.48 -0.49 15.99
C LEU A 176 12.31 0.55 16.73
N ALA A 177 11.72 1.31 17.67
CA ALA A 177 12.44 2.30 18.48
C ALA A 177 13.66 1.72 19.22
N LYS A 178 13.53 0.49 19.73
CA LYS A 178 14.66 -0.21 20.38
C LYS A 178 15.79 -0.49 19.39
N VAL A 179 15.47 -0.91 18.18
CA VAL A 179 16.47 -1.21 17.13
C VAL A 179 17.12 0.08 16.64
N LEU A 180 16.34 1.13 16.35
CA LEU A 180 16.85 2.42 15.93
C LEU A 180 17.85 2.98 16.94
N ARG A 181 17.47 3.08 18.21
CA ARG A 181 18.36 3.59 19.28
C ARG A 181 19.64 2.79 19.41
N ARG A 182 19.56 1.45 19.31
CA ARG A 182 20.76 0.60 19.42
C ARG A 182 21.72 0.84 18.25
N ASN A 183 21.21 1.01 17.03
CA ASN A 183 22.04 1.10 15.84
C ASN A 183 22.50 2.53 15.55
N GLN A 184 21.79 3.56 16.01
CA GLN A 184 22.21 4.94 15.91
C GLN A 184 23.63 5.17 16.45
N HIS A 185 24.00 4.49 17.53
CA HIS A 185 25.30 4.63 18.19
C HIS A 185 26.39 3.69 17.66
N VAL A 186 26.00 2.62 16.96
CA VAL A 186 26.98 1.65 16.43
C VAL A 186 27.75 2.19 15.24
N SER A 187 27.11 3.02 14.45
CA SER A 187 27.73 3.59 13.21
C SER A 187 28.75 4.70 13.51
N THR A 188 28.78 5.25 14.75
CA THR A 188 29.63 6.40 15.03
C THR A 188 31.11 6.07 15.23
N GLY A 189 31.50 4.80 15.47
CA GLY A 189 32.89 4.34 15.59
C GLY A 189 33.85 5.20 16.45
N SER A 190 33.42 6.41 16.78
CA SER A 190 34.16 7.43 17.53
C SER A 190 33.45 7.73 18.85
N ARG A 191 34.15 7.52 19.96
CA ARG A 191 33.71 7.94 21.30
C ARG A 191 33.74 9.48 21.48
N LEU A 192 34.23 10.24 20.51
CA LEU A 192 34.43 11.68 20.58
C LEU A 192 33.35 12.49 19.84
N GLY A 193 32.31 11.84 19.29
CA GLY A 193 31.20 12.54 18.64
C GLY A 193 31.53 13.19 17.30
N PHE A 194 32.74 13.01 16.79
CA PHE A 194 33.11 13.51 15.46
C PHE A 194 32.70 12.48 14.43
N VAL A 195 31.66 12.78 13.66
CA VAL A 195 31.19 11.97 12.55
C VAL A 195 31.68 12.60 11.27
N GLY A 196 32.71 12.01 10.70
CA GLY A 196 33.18 12.36 9.38
C GLY A 196 32.20 11.88 8.28
N HIS A 197 32.67 11.80 7.07
CA HIS A 197 31.94 11.24 5.94
C HIS A 197 31.55 9.79 6.22
N ILE A 198 30.30 9.43 5.89
CA ILE A 198 29.85 8.04 5.93
C ILE A 198 30.04 7.48 4.52
N ASP A 199 30.94 6.50 4.38
CA ASP A 199 31.16 5.79 3.12
C ASP A 199 29.95 4.95 2.75
N ASN A 200 29.50 5.14 1.50
CA ASN A 200 28.25 4.60 1.00
C ASN A 200 28.47 3.27 0.28
N ASP A 201 28.69 2.19 1.04
CA ASP A 201 28.67 0.83 0.47
C ASP A 201 27.21 0.38 0.27
N ARG A 202 26.72 0.52 -0.97
CA ARG A 202 25.39 0.01 -1.34
C ARG A 202 25.41 -1.53 -1.36
N PRO A 203 24.61 -2.21 -0.50
CA PRO A 203 24.46 -3.66 -0.62
C PRO A 203 23.79 -4.00 -1.96
N GLY A 204 24.43 -4.85 -2.74
CA GLY A 204 23.85 -5.43 -3.94
C GLY A 204 24.40 -4.92 -5.29
N LEU A 205 24.90 -3.67 -5.39
CA LEU A 205 25.50 -3.23 -6.67
C LEU A 205 26.96 -3.70 -6.85
N PHE A 206 27.65 -4.04 -5.75
CA PHE A 206 29.07 -4.39 -5.74
C PHE A 206 29.44 -5.65 -4.97
N ALA A 207 28.51 -6.57 -4.72
CA ALA A 207 28.81 -7.87 -4.10
C ALA A 207 29.84 -8.70 -4.88
N ARG A 208 30.31 -8.22 -6.03
CA ARG A 208 31.28 -8.92 -6.91
C ARG A 208 32.75 -8.54 -6.69
N ASN A 209 33.02 -7.48 -5.94
CA ASN A 209 34.41 -7.06 -5.68
C ASN A 209 34.80 -7.27 -4.21
N LYS A 210 35.03 -8.53 -3.82
CA LYS A 210 35.79 -8.86 -2.61
C LYS A 210 37.21 -8.34 -2.78
N GLY A 211 37.55 -7.21 -2.15
CA GLY A 211 38.92 -6.72 -2.11
C GLY A 211 39.11 -5.21 -2.30
N MET A 212 38.05 -4.43 -2.45
CA MET A 212 38.18 -2.99 -2.59
C MET A 212 38.18 -2.31 -1.22
N ALA A 213 39.16 -1.43 -0.99
CA ALA A 213 39.26 -0.67 0.24
C ALA A 213 38.05 0.24 0.43
N PRO A 214 37.62 0.49 1.70
CA PRO A 214 36.55 1.46 1.98
C PRO A 214 36.85 2.82 1.33
N GLY A 215 35.86 3.42 0.67
CA GLY A 215 36.01 4.74 0.03
C GLY A 215 36.56 4.75 -1.40
N THR A 216 36.85 3.57 -2.00
CA THR A 216 37.41 3.50 -3.36
C THR A 216 36.41 2.96 -4.41
N GLY A 217 35.12 2.85 -4.06
CA GLY A 217 34.09 2.37 -4.98
C GLY A 217 33.76 3.39 -6.09
N PRO A 218 33.24 2.94 -7.25
CA PRO A 218 32.87 3.83 -8.36
C PRO A 218 31.88 4.95 -7.99
N LEU A 219 31.13 4.82 -6.91
CA LEU A 219 30.20 5.83 -6.42
C LEU A 219 30.87 6.88 -5.50
N ALA A 220 31.96 6.51 -4.82
CA ALA A 220 32.77 7.48 -4.09
C ALA A 220 33.37 8.50 -5.06
N SER A 221 33.73 8.07 -6.28
CA SER A 221 34.20 8.95 -7.36
C SER A 221 33.11 9.85 -7.96
N LEU A 222 31.83 9.56 -7.73
CA LEU A 222 30.70 10.39 -8.17
C LEU A 222 30.28 11.45 -7.13
N GLY A 223 30.98 11.55 -6.00
CA GLY A 223 30.71 12.54 -4.97
C GLY A 223 29.35 12.38 -4.26
N ILE A 224 28.75 11.18 -4.32
CA ILE A 224 27.50 10.90 -3.63
C ILE A 224 27.82 10.53 -2.17
N HIS A 225 27.86 11.54 -1.33
CA HIS A 225 28.11 11.40 0.10
C HIS A 225 26.84 11.78 0.87
N VAL A 226 26.54 11.01 1.92
CA VAL A 226 25.56 11.41 2.92
C VAL A 226 26.29 12.18 4.01
N SER A 227 25.82 13.38 4.31
CA SER A 227 26.37 14.11 5.46
C SER A 227 26.03 13.38 6.74
N ALA A 228 26.90 13.50 7.76
CA ALA A 228 26.61 12.96 9.08
C ALA A 228 25.32 13.55 9.67
N ASP A 229 25.08 14.85 9.43
CA ASP A 229 23.88 15.54 9.92
C ASP A 229 22.61 14.94 9.30
N ASP A 230 22.62 14.65 7.99
CA ASP A 230 21.50 14.01 7.31
C ASP A 230 21.32 12.57 7.78
N TYR A 231 22.41 11.82 7.94
CA TYR A 231 22.35 10.42 8.38
C TYR A 231 21.78 10.30 9.80
N TYR A 232 22.28 11.13 10.73
CA TYR A 232 21.85 11.10 12.14
C TYR A 232 20.66 12.00 12.44
N ALA A 233 20.08 12.64 11.43
CA ALA A 233 18.88 13.44 11.61
C ALA A 233 17.78 12.65 12.33
N ALA A 234 17.12 13.28 13.29
CA ALA A 234 16.12 12.63 14.14
C ALA A 234 15.01 11.94 13.34
N GLN A 235 14.68 12.46 12.15
CA GLN A 235 13.71 11.86 11.23
C GLN A 235 14.11 10.46 10.72
N ASN A 236 15.34 10.04 10.92
CA ASN A 236 15.84 8.71 10.55
C ASN A 236 15.86 7.76 11.75
N TRP A 237 16.02 8.27 12.98
CA TRP A 237 16.31 7.45 14.15
C TRP A 237 15.30 7.59 15.30
N ASP A 238 14.41 8.59 15.25
CA ASP A 238 13.25 8.67 16.12
C ASP A 238 12.03 8.07 15.42
N VAL A 239 11.39 7.06 16.02
CA VAL A 239 10.33 6.29 15.38
C VAL A 239 9.13 7.14 14.98
N ALA A 240 8.76 8.13 15.80
CA ALA A 240 7.60 8.96 15.51
C ALA A 240 7.87 9.87 14.28
N ARG A 241 9.03 10.52 14.24
CA ARG A 241 9.46 11.37 13.12
C ARG A 241 9.72 10.55 11.87
N TYR A 242 10.29 9.37 12.01
CA TYR A 242 10.55 8.44 10.92
C TYR A 242 9.23 7.99 10.27
N TRP A 243 8.26 7.56 11.05
CA TRP A 243 6.95 7.16 10.56
C TRP A 243 6.15 8.34 9.99
N GLN A 244 6.25 9.52 10.60
CA GLN A 244 5.63 10.74 10.06
C GLN A 244 6.18 11.08 8.68
N ARG A 245 7.50 11.02 8.48
CA ARG A 245 8.13 11.25 7.18
C ARG A 245 7.68 10.22 6.14
N GLN A 246 7.65 8.94 6.51
CA GLN A 246 7.12 7.90 5.62
C GLN A 246 5.66 8.17 5.27
N ALA A 247 4.83 8.51 6.24
CA ALA A 247 3.42 8.79 6.01
C ALA A 247 3.22 9.94 5.01
N GLN A 248 3.98 11.03 5.15
CA GLN A 248 3.98 12.15 4.21
C GLN A 248 4.41 11.71 2.81
N ALA A 249 5.49 10.93 2.70
CA ALA A 249 5.99 10.43 1.42
C ALA A 249 5.02 9.46 0.72
N TRP A 250 4.20 8.72 1.49
CA TRP A 250 3.13 7.88 0.99
C TRP A 250 1.80 8.62 0.78
N GLY A 251 1.80 9.97 0.94
CA GLY A 251 0.64 10.82 0.72
C GLY A 251 -0.44 10.68 1.80
N ALA A 252 -0.10 10.19 2.99
CA ALA A 252 -1.04 10.18 4.10
C ALA A 252 -1.45 11.61 4.48
N PRO A 253 -2.73 11.86 4.76
CA PRO A 253 -3.17 13.16 5.25
C PRO A 253 -2.52 13.45 6.61
N PRO A 254 -2.29 14.72 6.95
CA PRO A 254 -1.78 15.08 8.26
C PRO A 254 -2.66 14.51 9.37
N PRO A 255 -2.12 14.21 10.55
CA PRO A 255 -2.91 13.78 11.70
C PRO A 255 -4.05 14.78 11.93
N ARG A 256 -5.25 14.28 12.14
CA ARG A 256 -6.37 15.14 12.52
C ARG A 256 -6.03 15.74 13.89
N GLY A 257 -6.11 17.06 14.00
CA GLY A 257 -6.05 17.72 15.29
C GLY A 257 -7.18 17.21 16.20
N ASN A 258 -6.96 17.22 17.50
CA ASN A 258 -8.03 16.98 18.46
C ASN A 258 -9.04 18.12 18.32
N VAL A 259 -10.23 17.79 17.87
CA VAL A 259 -11.38 18.71 17.93
C VAL A 259 -11.90 18.62 19.36
N HIS A 260 -11.64 19.63 20.17
CA HIS A 260 -12.40 19.80 21.40
C HIS A 260 -13.82 20.22 20.99
N VAL A 261 -14.74 19.31 21.08
CA VAL A 261 -16.17 19.65 21.05
C VAL A 261 -16.43 20.32 22.39
N GLY A 262 -16.62 21.64 22.37
CA GLY A 262 -17.08 22.37 23.55
C GLY A 262 -18.42 21.83 24.01
N ASP A 263 -18.85 22.20 25.22
CA ASP A 263 -20.14 21.83 25.76
C ASP A 263 -21.24 22.21 24.77
N LEU A 264 -22.20 21.30 24.55
CA LEU A 264 -23.36 21.55 23.70
C LEU A 264 -24.17 22.68 24.34
N VAL A 265 -24.13 23.86 23.75
CA VAL A 265 -25.00 24.95 24.10
C VAL A 265 -26.35 24.68 23.42
N PRO A 266 -27.45 24.52 24.17
CA PRO A 266 -28.78 24.43 23.56
C PRO A 266 -29.04 25.65 22.69
N LEU A 267 -29.37 25.43 21.41
CA LEU A 267 -29.83 26.50 20.55
C LEU A 267 -31.20 26.96 21.05
N ASP A 268 -31.28 28.18 21.58
CA ASP A 268 -32.54 28.81 21.87
C ASP A 268 -33.32 28.97 20.53
N PRO A 269 -34.52 28.37 20.39
CA PRO A 269 -35.29 28.47 19.15
C PRO A 269 -35.59 29.92 18.73
N ALA A 270 -35.57 30.87 19.66
CA ALA A 270 -35.69 32.28 19.36
C ALA A 270 -34.47 32.88 18.67
N SER A 271 -33.28 32.30 18.86
CA SER A 271 -32.05 32.75 18.21
C SER A 271 -31.85 32.16 16.80
N ALA A 272 -32.66 31.19 16.43
CA ALA A 272 -32.54 30.49 15.12
C ALA A 272 -33.40 31.18 14.01
N GLY A 273 -34.09 32.29 14.29
CA GLY A 273 -34.91 33.00 13.30
C GLY A 273 -36.04 32.17 12.70
N LEU A 274 -36.46 31.10 13.39
CA LEU A 274 -37.63 30.33 13.03
C LEU A 274 -38.84 31.01 13.65
N GLU A 275 -39.51 31.89 12.88
CA GLU A 275 -40.86 32.35 13.22
C GLU A 275 -41.78 31.12 13.32
N ALA A 276 -42.39 30.97 14.48
CA ALA A 276 -43.45 29.98 14.66
C ALA A 276 -44.54 30.21 13.61
N PRO A 277 -45.13 29.16 13.00
CA PRO A 277 -46.27 29.35 12.14
C PRO A 277 -47.40 30.06 12.95
N SER A 278 -47.82 31.23 12.48
CA SER A 278 -48.94 31.94 13.06
C SER A 278 -50.18 31.10 12.87
N ASP A 279 -50.71 30.54 13.95
CA ASP A 279 -52.11 30.07 14.01
C ASP A 279 -53.01 31.30 13.81
N ASP A 280 -53.47 31.54 12.61
CA ASP A 280 -54.57 32.42 12.30
C ASP A 280 -55.87 31.59 12.20
N PRO A 281 -56.74 31.58 13.23
CA PRO A 281 -58.03 30.92 13.16
C PRO A 281 -59.03 31.92 12.67
N GLY A 282 -59.18 32.16 11.35
CA GLY A 282 -60.30 32.98 11.00
C GLY A 282 -60.34 33.57 9.59
N ARG A 283 -60.90 32.85 8.66
CA ARG A 283 -62.08 33.31 7.86
C ARG A 283 -62.46 32.30 6.80
#